data_8742e45a3f2833db7b66ca6e8f90e987
#
_entry.id   8742e45a3f2833db7b66ca6e8f90e987
#
_cell.length_a   1.000
_cell.length_b   1.000
_cell.length_c   1.000
_cell.angle_alpha   90.00
_cell.angle_beta   90.00
_cell.angle_gamma   90.00
#
_symmetry.space_group_name_H-M   'P 1'
#
loop_
_entity.id
_entity.type
_entity.pdbx_description
1 polymer ?
#
loop_
_entity_poly.entity_id
_entity_poly.type
_entity_poly.pdbx_seq_one_letter_code
_entity_poly.pdbx_strand_id
1 'polypeptide(L)'
;ISNPGGYLTDIPAVAAVAERLGVPLIVDNTLATPYLCNPIAQGATLVVHSTTKYLTGNGTVMGGVVVDSGNFDWSASDKFPSLSAPEPAYHGLKFHETFGALAFTFHGIAIGLRDLGMTLNPQAAHYTLMGIETLSLRMQRHVKNAMKIATWLENDPRVDFVTYAGLPSSPYFERGKRLYPKGAGALFTFAVKGGYEACVKLVDNVEIFSHVANLGDTRSLIIHSASTTHRQLTPEQQEAAGAAANVVRLSIGTEDADDLIRDLDQALSAAVN
;
A
#
# COMPACT_ATOMS: atom_id res chain seq x y z
N ILE A 1 -1.94 4.68 2.93
CA ILE A 1 -2.72 3.55 3.49
C ILE A 1 -1.72 2.54 4.04
N SER A 2 -1.86 2.12 5.30
CA SER A 2 -0.95 1.17 5.94
C SER A 2 -1.27 -0.29 5.60
N ASN A 3 -0.26 -1.15 5.72
CA ASN A 3 -0.38 -2.60 5.65
C ASN A 3 0.09 -3.21 6.99
N PRO A 4 -0.66 -4.09 7.67
CA PRO A 4 -1.88 -4.74 7.19
C PRO A 4 -3.20 -4.01 7.49
N GLY A 5 -3.23 -3.04 8.40
CA GLY A 5 -4.46 -2.52 9.00
C GLY A 5 -5.32 -1.59 8.14
N GLY A 6 -4.85 -1.14 6.98
CA GLY A 6 -5.62 -0.19 6.15
C GLY A 6 -5.78 1.21 6.76
N TYR A 7 -4.95 1.58 7.74
CA TYR A 7 -5.00 2.89 8.41
C TYR A 7 -4.55 4.02 7.48
N LEU A 8 -5.16 5.20 7.63
CA LEU A 8 -4.84 6.35 6.78
C LEU A 8 -3.90 7.33 7.48
N THR A 9 -2.77 7.61 6.84
CA THR A 9 -1.83 8.66 7.28
C THR A 9 -2.39 10.05 6.94
N ASP A 10 -2.20 11.01 7.83
CA ASP A 10 -2.44 12.44 7.53
C ASP A 10 -1.19 13.03 6.85
N ILE A 11 -1.13 12.86 5.52
CA ILE A 11 0.03 13.29 4.72
C ILE A 11 0.34 14.78 4.90
N PRO A 12 -0.63 15.72 4.84
CA PRO A 12 -0.37 17.13 5.08
C PRO A 12 0.24 17.42 6.46
N ALA A 13 -0.21 16.73 7.51
CA ALA A 13 0.34 16.92 8.84
C ALA A 13 1.79 16.42 8.94
N VAL A 14 2.11 15.30 8.31
CA VAL A 14 3.50 14.78 8.24
C VAL A 14 4.38 15.67 7.37
N ALA A 15 3.85 16.19 6.25
CA ALA A 15 4.57 17.12 5.38
C ALA A 15 4.99 18.41 6.12
N ALA A 16 4.09 18.97 6.93
CA ALA A 16 4.42 20.14 7.76
C ALA A 16 5.52 19.86 8.79
N VAL A 17 5.63 18.64 9.30
CA VAL A 17 6.72 18.22 10.19
C VAL A 17 8.03 18.10 9.40
N ALA A 18 7.99 17.46 8.22
CA ALA A 18 9.15 17.29 7.36
C ALA A 18 9.73 18.64 6.91
N GLU A 19 8.87 19.58 6.51
CA GLU A 19 9.25 20.96 6.14
C GLU A 19 9.95 21.68 7.30
N ARG A 20 9.38 21.65 8.51
CA ARG A 20 9.98 22.27 9.71
C ARG A 20 11.34 21.66 10.06
N LEU A 21 11.55 20.38 9.79
CA LEU A 21 12.82 19.69 10.05
C LEU A 21 13.83 19.83 8.89
N GLY A 22 13.42 20.42 7.75
CA GLY A 22 14.26 20.54 6.56
C GLY A 22 14.66 19.16 6.00
N VAL A 23 13.68 18.22 5.94
CA VAL A 23 13.87 16.87 5.38
C VAL A 23 12.80 16.55 4.34
N PRO A 24 13.11 15.74 3.31
CA PRO A 24 12.11 15.34 2.33
C PRO A 24 11.09 14.37 2.94
N LEU A 25 9.83 14.51 2.55
CA LEU A 25 8.81 13.50 2.84
C LEU A 25 8.71 12.51 1.68
N ILE A 26 8.99 11.24 1.96
CA ILE A 26 8.80 10.14 1.02
C ILE A 26 7.51 9.40 1.40
N VAL A 27 6.59 9.23 0.45
CA VAL A 27 5.34 8.51 0.66
C VAL A 27 5.28 7.27 -0.21
N ASP A 28 5.18 6.10 0.41
CA ASP A 28 4.78 4.89 -0.30
C ASP A 28 3.27 4.94 -0.56
N ASN A 29 2.90 5.14 -1.83
CA ASN A 29 1.51 5.26 -2.27
C ASN A 29 1.01 4.02 -3.01
N THR A 30 1.67 2.89 -2.82
CA THR A 30 1.35 1.62 -3.50
C THR A 30 -0.11 1.23 -3.32
N LEU A 31 -0.67 1.35 -2.11
CA LEU A 31 -2.02 0.90 -1.79
C LEU A 31 -3.13 1.84 -2.28
N ALA A 32 -2.86 3.14 -2.28
CA ALA A 32 -3.83 4.11 -2.77
C ALA A 32 -3.75 4.29 -4.30
N THR A 33 -2.57 4.07 -4.87
CA THR A 33 -2.26 4.38 -6.28
C THR A 33 -2.42 5.88 -6.59
N PRO A 34 -1.94 6.38 -7.72
CA PRO A 34 -2.18 7.76 -8.13
C PRO A 34 -3.67 8.05 -8.40
N TYR A 35 -4.52 7.01 -8.53
CA TYR A 35 -5.95 7.18 -8.73
C TYR A 35 -6.69 7.65 -7.48
N LEU A 36 -6.42 7.06 -6.31
CA LEU A 36 -7.12 7.40 -5.06
C LEU A 36 -6.46 8.56 -4.31
N CYS A 37 -5.13 8.71 -4.42
CA CYS A 37 -4.37 9.72 -3.70
C CYS A 37 -3.23 10.29 -4.54
N ASN A 38 -3.04 11.61 -4.48
CA ASN A 38 -1.87 12.30 -5.01
C ASN A 38 -1.07 12.92 -3.86
N PRO A 39 -0.05 12.21 -3.31
CA PRO A 39 0.70 12.69 -2.16
C PRO A 39 1.51 13.97 -2.44
N ILE A 40 1.96 14.19 -3.68
CA ILE A 40 2.69 15.43 -4.05
C ILE A 40 1.79 16.66 -3.83
N ALA A 41 0.52 16.58 -4.23
CA ALA A 41 -0.44 17.65 -3.97
C ALA A 41 -0.75 17.85 -2.48
N GLN A 42 -0.33 16.90 -1.63
CA GLN A 42 -0.47 16.94 -0.17
C GLN A 42 0.85 17.24 0.56
N GLY A 43 1.90 17.63 -0.17
CA GLY A 43 3.18 18.06 0.38
C GLY A 43 4.29 17.00 0.40
N ALA A 44 4.10 15.84 -0.23
CA ALA A 44 5.19 14.88 -0.38
C ALA A 44 6.26 15.37 -1.35
N THR A 45 7.52 15.14 -1.01
CA THR A 45 8.67 15.40 -1.87
C THR A 45 8.84 14.31 -2.93
N LEU A 46 8.78 13.07 -2.48
CA LEU A 46 8.94 11.89 -3.32
C LEU A 46 7.77 10.93 -3.08
N VAL A 47 7.34 10.25 -4.14
CA VAL A 47 6.33 9.20 -4.05
C VAL A 47 6.90 7.92 -4.63
N VAL A 48 6.79 6.83 -3.89
CA VAL A 48 7.19 5.50 -4.37
C VAL A 48 5.96 4.63 -4.58
N HIS A 49 6.02 3.77 -5.58
CA HIS A 49 5.03 2.72 -5.80
C HIS A 49 5.74 1.41 -6.10
N SER A 50 5.32 0.34 -5.45
CA SER A 50 5.55 -0.99 -5.98
C SER A 50 4.66 -1.19 -7.20
N THR A 51 5.24 -1.24 -8.39
CA THR A 51 4.49 -1.54 -9.62
C THR A 51 3.97 -2.98 -9.64
N THR A 52 4.59 -3.85 -8.85
CA THR A 52 4.18 -5.25 -8.60
C THR A 52 2.71 -5.40 -8.20
N LYS A 53 2.13 -4.37 -7.55
CA LYS A 53 0.79 -4.39 -6.95
C LYS A 53 -0.25 -3.85 -7.94
N TYR A 54 -1.10 -2.94 -7.49
CA TYR A 54 -2.20 -2.37 -8.28
C TYR A 54 -1.80 -1.76 -9.63
N LEU A 55 -0.57 -1.23 -9.78
CA LEU A 55 -0.18 -0.60 -11.06
C LEU A 55 -0.16 -1.63 -12.19
N THR A 56 0.50 -2.78 -12.00
CA THR A 56 0.41 -3.90 -12.94
C THR A 56 -0.92 -4.66 -12.79
N GLY A 57 -1.30 -4.97 -11.55
CA GLY A 57 -2.64 -5.41 -11.15
C GLY A 57 -2.94 -6.90 -11.23
N ASN A 58 -2.02 -7.73 -11.71
CA ASN A 58 -2.28 -9.16 -11.94
C ASN A 58 -1.16 -10.11 -11.46
N GLY A 59 -0.21 -9.60 -10.68
CA GLY A 59 0.85 -10.42 -10.08
C GLY A 59 1.85 -11.03 -11.06
N THR A 60 1.97 -10.52 -12.28
CA THR A 60 2.81 -11.12 -13.32
C THR A 60 4.27 -10.66 -13.29
N VAL A 61 4.55 -9.45 -12.80
CA VAL A 61 5.89 -8.88 -12.79
C VAL A 61 6.17 -8.11 -11.52
N MET A 62 7.44 -7.99 -11.18
CA MET A 62 7.91 -7.18 -10.06
C MET A 62 8.59 -5.91 -10.57
N GLY A 63 8.43 -4.83 -9.84
CA GLY A 63 9.08 -3.57 -10.13
C GLY A 63 8.66 -2.45 -9.19
N GLY A 64 9.25 -1.29 -9.41
CA GLY A 64 8.96 -0.08 -8.65
C GLY A 64 9.13 1.17 -9.49
N VAL A 65 8.54 2.25 -9.04
CA VAL A 65 8.72 3.58 -9.62
C VAL A 65 8.82 4.60 -8.50
N VAL A 66 9.71 5.57 -8.70
CA VAL A 66 9.83 6.76 -7.84
C VAL A 66 9.42 7.98 -8.65
N VAL A 67 8.56 8.80 -8.09
CA VAL A 67 8.10 10.07 -8.66
C VAL A 67 8.69 11.20 -7.83
N ASP A 68 9.45 12.08 -8.47
CA ASP A 68 10.07 13.25 -7.86
C ASP A 68 9.17 14.48 -8.10
N SER A 69 8.86 15.21 -7.03
CA SER A 69 8.11 16.46 -7.14
C SER A 69 8.93 17.61 -7.76
N GLY A 70 10.26 17.53 -7.67
CA GLY A 70 11.16 18.60 -8.05
C GLY A 70 11.12 19.84 -7.13
N ASN A 71 10.47 19.76 -5.98
CA ASN A 71 10.20 20.92 -5.12
C ASN A 71 11.11 21.00 -3.89
N PHE A 72 12.05 20.07 -3.70
CA PHE A 72 12.91 20.04 -2.53
C PHE A 72 14.30 20.61 -2.86
N ASP A 73 14.77 21.56 -2.04
CA ASP A 73 16.12 22.10 -2.15
C ASP A 73 17.14 21.20 -1.45
N TRP A 74 17.80 20.35 -2.23
CA TRP A 74 18.81 19.41 -1.75
C TRP A 74 20.09 20.06 -1.25
N SER A 75 20.28 21.39 -1.46
CA SER A 75 21.43 22.16 -0.99
C SER A 75 21.14 22.97 0.26
N ALA A 76 19.90 23.02 0.74
CA ALA A 76 19.50 23.84 1.89
C ALA A 76 20.19 23.45 3.19
N SER A 77 20.82 22.29 3.26
CA SER A 77 21.60 21.81 4.41
C SER A 77 22.67 20.81 4.00
N ASP A 78 23.57 20.48 4.93
CA ASP A 78 24.61 19.44 4.78
C ASP A 78 24.09 18.00 4.94
N LYS A 79 22.79 17.82 5.12
CA LYS A 79 22.18 16.50 5.31
C LYS A 79 22.21 15.62 4.06
N PHE A 80 22.37 16.19 2.86
CA PHE A 80 22.23 15.49 1.58
C PHE A 80 23.50 15.57 0.71
N PRO A 81 24.68 15.14 1.24
CA PRO A 81 25.94 15.30 0.52
C PRO A 81 25.98 14.55 -0.81
N SER A 82 25.24 13.43 -0.96
CA SER A 82 25.15 12.71 -2.23
C SER A 82 24.63 13.57 -3.39
N LEU A 83 23.87 14.63 -3.11
CA LEU A 83 23.30 15.52 -4.11
C LEU A 83 23.96 16.88 -4.17
N SER A 84 24.53 17.36 -3.04
CA SER A 84 25.06 18.71 -2.90
C SER A 84 26.61 18.81 -2.90
N ALA A 85 27.32 17.71 -2.54
CA ALA A 85 28.77 17.67 -2.58
C ALA A 85 29.29 17.16 -3.95
N PRO A 86 30.60 17.41 -4.26
CA PRO A 86 31.22 16.89 -5.46
C PRO A 86 31.21 15.35 -5.49
N GLU A 87 30.71 14.75 -6.54
CA GLU A 87 30.69 13.28 -6.74
C GLU A 87 32.00 12.84 -7.45
N PRO A 88 32.87 12.09 -6.78
CA PRO A 88 34.19 11.73 -7.36
C PRO A 88 34.07 10.85 -8.59
N ALA A 89 33.07 9.94 -8.64
CA ALA A 89 32.85 9.05 -9.77
C ALA A 89 32.40 9.79 -11.03
N TYR A 90 31.92 11.03 -10.88
CA TYR A 90 31.48 11.91 -11.96
C TYR A 90 32.37 13.18 -12.07
N HIS A 91 33.68 13.03 -11.84
CA HIS A 91 34.66 14.08 -11.99
C HIS A 91 34.40 15.35 -11.15
N GLY A 92 33.79 15.17 -9.98
CA GLY A 92 33.46 16.28 -9.08
C GLY A 92 32.18 17.03 -9.42
N LEU A 93 31.33 16.45 -10.28
CA LEU A 93 29.98 16.98 -10.55
C LEU A 93 29.15 17.06 -9.26
N LYS A 94 28.50 18.20 -9.05
CA LYS A 94 27.50 18.36 -7.99
C LYS A 94 26.10 18.29 -8.62
N PHE A 95 25.34 17.27 -8.28
CA PHE A 95 24.04 17.01 -8.91
C PHE A 95 23.06 18.17 -8.75
N HIS A 96 23.01 18.79 -7.53
CA HIS A 96 22.11 19.91 -7.30
C HIS A 96 22.47 21.15 -8.11
N GLU A 97 23.78 21.54 -8.15
CA GLU A 97 24.21 22.68 -8.92
C GLU A 97 24.01 22.52 -10.43
N THR A 98 24.14 21.27 -10.91
CA THR A 98 24.04 20.95 -12.35
C THR A 98 22.60 20.79 -12.83
N PHE A 99 21.74 20.12 -12.04
CA PHE A 99 20.41 19.69 -12.47
C PHE A 99 19.26 20.36 -11.69
N GLY A 100 19.57 21.15 -10.65
CA GLY A 100 18.56 21.89 -9.87
C GLY A 100 17.45 20.99 -9.36
N ALA A 101 16.22 21.29 -9.73
CA ALA A 101 15.03 20.55 -9.34
C ALA A 101 15.04 19.06 -9.72
N LEU A 102 15.82 18.66 -10.71
CA LEU A 102 15.94 17.28 -11.18
C LEU A 102 17.16 16.54 -10.58
N ALA A 103 17.84 17.13 -9.59
CA ALA A 103 19.04 16.55 -9.00
C ALA A 103 18.84 15.12 -8.50
N PHE A 104 17.78 14.86 -7.76
CA PHE A 104 17.46 13.52 -7.27
C PHE A 104 17.21 12.53 -8.41
N THR A 105 16.44 12.93 -9.40
CA THR A 105 16.13 12.11 -10.58
C THR A 105 17.40 11.75 -11.35
N PHE A 106 18.27 12.73 -11.65
CA PHE A 106 19.52 12.46 -12.38
C PHE A 106 20.54 11.67 -11.57
N HIS A 107 20.62 11.88 -10.25
CA HIS A 107 21.43 11.05 -9.36
C HIS A 107 20.90 9.59 -9.38
N GLY A 108 19.59 9.40 -9.31
CA GLY A 108 18.96 8.08 -9.42
C GLY A 108 19.27 7.38 -10.74
N ILE A 109 19.27 8.11 -11.85
CA ILE A 109 19.64 7.59 -13.18
C ILE A 109 21.13 7.26 -13.23
N ALA A 110 21.99 8.15 -12.78
CA ALA A 110 23.45 7.98 -12.87
C ALA A 110 23.94 6.85 -11.97
N ILE A 111 23.65 6.94 -10.67
CA ILE A 111 24.16 5.98 -9.68
C ILE A 111 23.26 4.74 -9.61
N GLY A 112 21.95 4.92 -9.53
CA GLY A 112 21.01 3.80 -9.37
C GLY A 112 20.89 2.94 -10.62
N LEU A 113 20.50 3.54 -11.73
CA LEU A 113 20.24 2.79 -12.96
C LEU A 113 21.53 2.41 -13.69
N ARG A 114 22.43 3.37 -13.92
CA ARG A 114 23.64 3.16 -14.73
C ARG A 114 24.70 2.38 -13.97
N ASP A 115 25.14 2.85 -12.80
CA ASP A 115 26.32 2.32 -12.12
C ASP A 115 25.98 1.05 -11.34
N LEU A 116 24.84 1.03 -10.59
CA LEU A 116 24.40 -0.13 -9.83
C LEU A 116 23.52 -1.10 -10.63
N GLY A 117 23.09 -0.72 -11.82
CA GLY A 117 22.30 -1.59 -12.71
C GLY A 117 20.86 -1.88 -12.20
N MET A 118 20.31 -1.03 -11.32
CA MET A 118 18.95 -1.19 -10.80
C MET A 118 17.91 -0.73 -11.83
N THR A 119 17.90 -1.37 -13.00
CA THR A 119 17.02 -1.03 -14.10
C THR A 119 15.86 -2.01 -14.21
N LEU A 120 14.67 -1.49 -14.51
CA LEU A 120 13.49 -2.32 -14.71
C LEU A 120 13.61 -3.12 -16.01
N ASN A 121 13.28 -4.41 -15.96
CA ASN A 121 13.21 -5.24 -17.16
C ASN A 121 12.18 -4.66 -18.16
N PRO A 122 12.49 -4.54 -19.47
CA PRO A 122 11.58 -3.96 -20.44
C PRO A 122 10.23 -4.64 -20.54
N GLN A 123 10.15 -5.95 -20.37
CA GLN A 123 8.90 -6.69 -20.37
C GLN A 123 8.06 -6.34 -19.12
N ALA A 124 8.70 -6.20 -17.96
CA ALA A 124 8.01 -5.74 -16.74
C ALA A 124 7.48 -4.30 -16.89
N ALA A 125 8.24 -3.42 -17.54
CA ALA A 125 7.79 -2.07 -17.86
C ALA A 125 6.56 -2.09 -18.79
N HIS A 126 6.58 -2.92 -19.84
CA HIS A 126 5.47 -3.08 -20.76
C HIS A 126 4.19 -3.56 -20.05
N TYR A 127 4.27 -4.63 -19.26
CA TYR A 127 3.09 -5.10 -18.50
C TYR A 127 2.59 -4.08 -17.48
N THR A 128 3.49 -3.32 -16.87
CA THR A 128 3.09 -2.24 -15.96
C THR A 128 2.32 -1.15 -16.71
N LEU A 129 2.78 -0.73 -17.90
CA LEU A 129 2.08 0.26 -18.72
C LEU A 129 0.69 -0.24 -19.12
N MET A 130 0.57 -1.49 -19.58
CA MET A 130 -0.74 -2.09 -19.88
C MET A 130 -1.66 -2.10 -18.65
N GLY A 131 -1.12 -2.41 -17.46
CA GLY A 131 -1.88 -2.38 -16.21
C GLY A 131 -2.38 -0.97 -15.86
N ILE A 132 -1.56 0.05 -16.09
CA ILE A 132 -1.91 1.45 -15.82
C ILE A 132 -3.09 1.91 -16.69
N GLU A 133 -3.21 1.46 -17.92
CA GLU A 133 -4.33 1.81 -18.82
C GLU A 133 -5.70 1.48 -18.23
N THR A 134 -5.81 0.40 -17.44
CA THR A 134 -7.06 -0.03 -16.80
C THR A 134 -7.13 0.32 -15.31
N LEU A 135 -6.12 1.02 -14.76
CA LEU A 135 -6.00 1.26 -13.32
C LEU A 135 -7.25 1.92 -12.72
N SER A 136 -7.77 2.95 -13.36
CA SER A 136 -8.93 3.69 -12.85
C SER A 136 -10.18 2.80 -12.73
N LEU A 137 -10.43 1.97 -13.74
CA LEU A 137 -11.55 1.02 -13.77
C LEU A 137 -11.41 -0.05 -12.68
N ARG A 138 -10.19 -0.61 -12.55
CA ARG A 138 -9.90 -1.62 -11.54
C ARG A 138 -10.03 -1.05 -10.13
N MET A 139 -9.46 0.13 -9.86
CA MET A 139 -9.53 0.75 -8.54
C MET A 139 -10.96 1.09 -8.11
N GLN A 140 -11.82 1.53 -9.05
CA GLN A 140 -13.24 1.73 -8.76
C GLN A 140 -13.91 0.41 -8.33
N ARG A 141 -13.63 -0.67 -9.05
CA ARG A 141 -14.19 -2.00 -8.72
C ARG A 141 -13.66 -2.52 -7.39
N HIS A 142 -12.35 -2.44 -7.17
CA HIS A 142 -11.70 -2.81 -5.90
C HIS A 142 -12.34 -2.10 -4.69
N VAL A 143 -12.45 -0.77 -4.77
CA VAL A 143 -13.03 0.05 -3.68
C VAL A 143 -14.50 -0.29 -3.45
N LYS A 144 -15.30 -0.43 -4.53
CA LYS A 144 -16.71 -0.81 -4.44
C LYS A 144 -16.89 -2.17 -3.76
N ASN A 145 -16.09 -3.16 -4.17
CA ASN A 145 -16.12 -4.48 -3.58
C ASN A 145 -15.69 -4.46 -2.12
N ALA A 146 -14.59 -3.76 -1.80
CA ALA A 146 -14.10 -3.62 -0.43
C ALA A 146 -15.15 -2.99 0.51
N MET A 147 -15.83 -1.93 0.07
CA MET A 147 -16.89 -1.30 0.84
C MET A 147 -18.03 -2.28 1.11
N LYS A 148 -18.49 -3.02 0.09
CA LYS A 148 -19.61 -3.97 0.24
C LYS A 148 -19.26 -5.10 1.21
N ILE A 149 -18.06 -5.68 1.08
CA ILE A 149 -17.58 -6.77 1.93
C ILE A 149 -17.33 -6.28 3.36
N ALA A 150 -16.68 -5.11 3.54
CA ALA A 150 -16.42 -4.54 4.85
C ALA A 150 -17.73 -4.23 5.60
N THR A 151 -18.74 -3.68 4.90
CA THR A 151 -20.07 -3.42 5.48
C THR A 151 -20.76 -4.72 5.90
N TRP A 152 -20.67 -5.77 5.09
CA TRP A 152 -21.23 -7.09 5.43
C TRP A 152 -20.53 -7.67 6.66
N LEU A 153 -19.20 -7.68 6.70
CA LEU A 153 -18.40 -8.17 7.83
C LEU A 153 -18.68 -7.40 9.13
N GLU A 154 -18.85 -6.08 9.07
CA GLU A 154 -19.13 -5.24 10.23
C GLU A 154 -20.46 -5.63 10.91
N ASN A 155 -21.41 -6.15 10.15
CA ASN A 155 -22.72 -6.57 10.65
C ASN A 155 -22.80 -8.08 10.96
N ASP A 156 -21.73 -8.85 10.73
CA ASP A 156 -21.69 -10.27 10.98
C ASP A 156 -21.43 -10.59 12.47
N PRO A 157 -22.29 -11.36 13.16
CA PRO A 157 -22.11 -11.66 14.59
C PRO A 157 -20.85 -12.46 14.92
N ARG A 158 -20.21 -13.09 13.94
CA ARG A 158 -18.96 -13.86 14.09
C ARG A 158 -17.70 -12.98 14.03
N VAL A 159 -17.87 -11.68 13.74
CA VAL A 159 -16.79 -10.69 13.62
C VAL A 159 -16.80 -9.77 14.83
N ASP A 160 -15.62 -9.42 15.35
CA ASP A 160 -15.47 -8.49 16.47
C ASP A 160 -15.33 -7.04 16.00
N PHE A 161 -14.52 -6.81 14.97
CA PHE A 161 -14.32 -5.49 14.35
C PHE A 161 -13.79 -5.60 12.92
N VAL A 162 -13.93 -4.50 12.17
CA VAL A 162 -13.37 -4.31 10.82
C VAL A 162 -12.59 -3.00 10.79
N THR A 163 -11.40 -2.99 10.21
CA THR A 163 -10.52 -1.79 10.20
C THR A 163 -10.69 -0.92 8.95
N TYR A 164 -11.63 -1.19 8.07
CA TYR A 164 -11.74 -0.48 6.79
C TYR A 164 -12.06 1.01 6.98
N ALA A 165 -11.17 1.87 6.50
CA ALA A 165 -11.26 3.32 6.67
C ALA A 165 -12.44 3.98 5.90
N GLY A 166 -13.10 3.24 5.00
CA GLY A 166 -14.30 3.66 4.30
C GLY A 166 -15.60 3.51 5.11
N LEU A 167 -15.59 2.73 6.20
CA LEU A 167 -16.78 2.56 7.06
C LEU A 167 -17.03 3.81 7.92
N PRO A 168 -18.28 4.24 8.10
CA PRO A 168 -18.63 5.37 8.98
C PRO A 168 -18.18 5.18 10.43
N SER A 169 -18.09 3.96 10.92
CA SER A 169 -17.60 3.59 12.26
C SER A 169 -16.07 3.75 12.41
N SER A 170 -15.34 3.83 11.31
CA SER A 170 -13.87 3.93 11.33
C SER A 170 -13.41 5.28 11.90
N PRO A 171 -12.40 5.31 12.79
CA PRO A 171 -11.78 6.55 13.26
C PRO A 171 -11.08 7.33 12.14
N TYR A 172 -10.86 6.69 10.98
CA TYR A 172 -10.24 7.30 9.80
C TYR A 172 -11.25 7.79 8.76
N PHE A 173 -12.56 7.64 8.98
CA PHE A 173 -13.59 7.94 7.99
C PHE A 173 -13.53 9.38 7.47
N GLU A 174 -13.52 10.37 8.38
CA GLU A 174 -13.46 11.78 7.96
C GLU A 174 -12.13 12.15 7.30
N ARG A 175 -11.01 11.56 7.75
CA ARG A 175 -9.72 11.69 7.07
C ARG A 175 -9.77 11.07 5.67
N GLY A 176 -10.41 9.92 5.53
CA GLY A 176 -10.63 9.23 4.26
C GLY A 176 -11.39 10.11 3.27
N LYS A 177 -12.51 10.68 3.67
CA LYS A 177 -13.29 11.59 2.82
C LYS A 177 -12.48 12.80 2.33
N ARG A 178 -11.63 13.35 3.21
CA ARG A 178 -10.82 14.54 2.90
C ARG A 178 -9.63 14.22 1.99
N LEU A 179 -8.85 13.19 2.29
CA LEU A 179 -7.56 12.92 1.64
C LEU A 179 -7.64 11.86 0.54
N TYR A 180 -8.69 11.01 0.56
CA TYR A 180 -8.91 9.92 -0.38
C TYR A 180 -10.35 9.94 -0.91
N PRO A 181 -10.78 11.02 -1.59
CA PRO A 181 -12.21 11.25 -1.92
C PRO A 181 -12.79 10.21 -2.88
N LYS A 182 -11.94 9.44 -3.58
CA LYS A 182 -12.36 8.35 -4.48
C LYS A 182 -12.45 6.98 -3.78
N GLY A 183 -12.14 6.91 -2.49
CA GLY A 183 -12.24 5.71 -1.67
C GLY A 183 -10.99 5.36 -0.87
N ALA A 184 -11.16 4.54 0.15
CA ALA A 184 -10.16 4.21 1.16
C ALA A 184 -9.28 2.99 0.82
N GLY A 185 -9.16 2.65 -0.47
CA GLY A 185 -8.40 1.47 -0.92
C GLY A 185 -9.23 0.19 -0.88
N ALA A 186 -8.55 -0.94 -0.99
CA ALA A 186 -9.18 -2.25 -0.97
C ALA A 186 -8.41 -3.28 -0.12
N LEU A 187 -7.65 -2.80 0.84
CA LEU A 187 -6.94 -3.61 1.82
C LEU A 187 -7.42 -3.22 3.22
N PHE A 188 -7.82 -4.20 4.01
CA PHE A 188 -8.24 -4.01 5.39
C PHE A 188 -8.12 -5.31 6.18
N THR A 189 -8.34 -5.23 7.48
CA THR A 189 -8.36 -6.39 8.37
C THR A 189 -9.71 -6.49 9.08
N PHE A 190 -10.03 -7.70 9.53
CA PHE A 190 -11.15 -7.93 10.43
C PHE A 190 -10.76 -8.97 11.48
N ALA A 191 -11.36 -8.87 12.66
CA ALA A 191 -11.12 -9.80 13.75
C ALA A 191 -12.24 -10.84 13.82
N VAL A 192 -11.85 -12.12 13.98
CA VAL A 192 -12.76 -13.27 14.00
C VAL A 192 -12.95 -13.72 15.44
N LYS A 193 -14.19 -13.95 15.86
CA LYS A 193 -14.50 -14.60 17.14
C LYS A 193 -13.98 -16.04 17.13
N GLY A 194 -13.38 -16.47 18.24
CA GLY A 194 -12.73 -17.78 18.32
C GLY A 194 -11.20 -17.73 18.20
N GLY A 195 -10.61 -16.53 18.00
CA GLY A 195 -9.17 -16.29 18.13
C GLY A 195 -8.34 -16.90 17.00
N TYR A 196 -7.09 -17.27 17.34
CA TYR A 196 -6.08 -17.76 16.40
C TYR A 196 -6.57 -18.97 15.57
N GLU A 197 -7.11 -19.99 16.23
CA GLU A 197 -7.53 -21.24 15.56
C GLU A 197 -8.72 -21.01 14.60
N ALA A 198 -9.63 -20.08 14.94
CA ALA A 198 -10.71 -19.71 14.04
C ALA A 198 -10.16 -19.00 12.79
N CYS A 199 -9.17 -18.14 12.93
CA CYS A 199 -8.52 -17.49 11.79
C CYS A 199 -7.82 -18.49 10.87
N VAL A 200 -7.10 -19.47 11.42
CA VAL A 200 -6.47 -20.53 10.64
C VAL A 200 -7.52 -21.34 9.88
N LYS A 201 -8.57 -21.79 10.56
CA LYS A 201 -9.67 -22.53 9.91
C LYS A 201 -10.34 -21.72 8.82
N LEU A 202 -10.59 -20.43 9.04
CA LEU A 202 -11.20 -19.55 8.05
C LEU A 202 -10.36 -19.49 6.76
N VAL A 203 -9.05 -19.21 6.88
CA VAL A 203 -8.19 -19.10 5.68
C VAL A 203 -7.96 -20.42 4.97
N ASP A 204 -8.13 -21.55 5.65
CA ASP A 204 -8.02 -22.89 5.07
C ASP A 204 -9.33 -23.36 4.38
N ASN A 205 -10.45 -22.69 4.65
CA ASN A 205 -11.77 -23.07 4.10
C ASN A 205 -12.30 -22.14 3.01
N VAL A 206 -11.58 -21.07 2.63
CA VAL A 206 -12.00 -20.25 1.50
C VAL A 206 -11.76 -20.98 0.17
N GLU A 207 -12.65 -20.79 -0.80
CA GLU A 207 -12.62 -21.44 -2.11
C GLU A 207 -12.28 -20.48 -3.25
N ILE A 208 -12.66 -19.19 -3.12
CA ILE A 208 -12.43 -18.16 -4.14
C ILE A 208 -11.21 -17.31 -3.76
N PHE A 209 -11.11 -16.91 -2.49
CA PHE A 209 -9.94 -16.15 -2.03
C PHE A 209 -8.67 -16.97 -2.14
N SER A 210 -7.63 -16.41 -2.72
CA SER A 210 -6.32 -17.05 -2.72
C SER A 210 -5.58 -16.80 -1.41
N HIS A 211 -5.19 -17.87 -0.71
CA HIS A 211 -4.36 -17.77 0.51
C HIS A 211 -2.90 -17.51 0.13
N VAL A 212 -2.53 -16.25 0.00
CA VAL A 212 -1.19 -15.84 -0.42
C VAL A 212 -0.79 -14.49 0.17
N ALA A 213 0.50 -14.37 0.53
CA ALA A 213 1.09 -13.17 1.10
C ALA A 213 1.38 -12.10 0.02
N ASN A 214 0.34 -11.66 -0.69
CA ASN A 214 0.42 -10.58 -1.67
C ASN A 214 -0.74 -9.59 -1.44
N LEU A 215 -0.85 -8.56 -2.27
CA LEU A 215 -1.94 -7.58 -2.28
C LEU A 215 -2.01 -6.86 -3.64
N GLY A 216 -3.14 -6.21 -3.91
CA GLY A 216 -3.26 -5.37 -5.10
C GLY A 216 -3.37 -6.14 -6.41
N ASP A 217 -3.85 -7.37 -6.35
CA ASP A 217 -4.15 -8.24 -7.49
C ASP A 217 -5.62 -8.10 -7.89
N THR A 218 -5.97 -8.39 -9.13
CA THR A 218 -7.37 -8.55 -9.57
C THR A 218 -8.08 -9.68 -8.87
N ARG A 219 -7.34 -10.67 -8.35
CA ARG A 219 -7.83 -11.74 -7.48
C ARG A 219 -7.91 -11.27 -6.04
N SER A 220 -8.94 -11.68 -5.35
CA SER A 220 -9.09 -11.47 -3.90
C SER A 220 -8.14 -12.38 -3.13
N LEU A 221 -7.42 -11.78 -2.19
CA LEU A 221 -6.40 -12.50 -1.40
C LEU A 221 -6.75 -12.39 0.08
N ILE A 222 -6.46 -13.48 0.81
CA ILE A 222 -6.66 -13.60 2.25
C ILE A 222 -5.39 -14.11 2.91
N ILE A 223 -5.10 -13.61 4.12
CA ILE A 223 -3.98 -14.12 4.92
C ILE A 223 -4.22 -13.91 6.41
N HIS A 224 -3.90 -14.91 7.21
CA HIS A 224 -3.75 -14.78 8.65
C HIS A 224 -2.30 -14.36 8.95
N SER A 225 -2.09 -13.06 9.18
CA SER A 225 -0.76 -12.48 9.30
C SER A 225 0.03 -13.03 10.49
N ALA A 226 -0.61 -13.28 11.62
CA ALA A 226 0.03 -13.79 12.82
C ALA A 226 0.68 -15.17 12.63
N SER A 227 0.07 -16.07 11.85
CA SER A 227 0.64 -17.40 11.55
C SER A 227 1.62 -17.43 10.39
N THR A 228 1.72 -16.34 9.62
CA THR A 228 2.50 -16.32 8.37
C THR A 228 3.53 -15.18 8.35
N THR A 229 3.19 -14.03 7.81
CA THR A 229 4.12 -12.91 7.56
C THR A 229 4.65 -12.24 8.83
N HIS A 230 3.92 -12.32 9.95
CA HIS A 230 4.28 -11.74 11.23
C HIS A 230 4.62 -12.80 12.30
N ARG A 231 4.77 -14.06 11.90
CA ARG A 231 5.04 -15.19 12.81
C ARG A 231 6.27 -15.03 13.70
N GLN A 232 7.25 -14.23 13.26
CA GLN A 232 8.50 -14.01 14.00
C GLN A 232 8.37 -12.93 15.08
N LEU A 233 7.26 -12.18 15.11
CA LEU A 233 7.00 -11.13 16.08
C LEU A 233 6.42 -11.71 17.37
N THR A 234 6.67 -11.03 18.50
CA THR A 234 5.94 -11.33 19.75
C THR A 234 4.48 -10.97 19.65
N PRO A 235 3.59 -11.52 20.49
CA PRO A 235 2.17 -11.16 20.48
C PRO A 235 1.94 -9.65 20.59
N GLU A 236 2.68 -8.93 21.44
CA GLU A 236 2.60 -7.47 21.60
C GLU A 236 3.03 -6.72 20.34
N GLN A 237 4.07 -7.22 19.65
CA GLN A 237 4.53 -6.66 18.38
C GLN A 237 3.53 -6.93 17.25
N GLN A 238 2.91 -8.12 17.24
CA GLN A 238 1.85 -8.44 16.28
C GLN A 238 0.64 -7.52 16.47
N GLU A 239 0.21 -7.30 17.71
CA GLU A 239 -0.88 -6.38 18.03
C GLU A 239 -0.55 -4.95 17.60
N ALA A 240 0.63 -4.43 17.94
CA ALA A 240 1.10 -3.11 17.53
C ALA A 240 1.19 -2.94 16.00
N ALA A 241 1.47 -4.01 15.26
CA ALA A 241 1.49 -4.04 13.80
C ALA A 241 0.09 -4.15 13.16
N GLY A 242 -0.99 -4.36 13.96
CA GLY A 242 -2.33 -4.63 13.45
C GLY A 242 -2.50 -6.06 12.88
N ALA A 243 -1.67 -6.99 13.34
CA ALA A 243 -1.65 -8.41 12.97
C ALA A 243 -1.89 -9.32 14.18
N ALA A 244 -2.80 -8.91 15.08
CA ALA A 244 -3.15 -9.68 16.26
C ALA A 244 -3.61 -11.10 15.93
N ALA A 245 -3.55 -11.99 16.92
CA ALA A 245 -3.81 -13.42 16.75
C ALA A 245 -5.20 -13.78 16.19
N ASN A 246 -6.19 -12.92 16.40
CA ASN A 246 -7.56 -13.09 15.89
C ASN A 246 -7.86 -12.28 14.62
N VAL A 247 -6.83 -11.76 13.94
CA VAL A 247 -7.00 -10.81 12.81
C VAL A 247 -6.61 -11.45 11.48
N VAL A 248 -7.49 -11.34 10.51
CA VAL A 248 -7.29 -11.74 9.12
C VAL A 248 -7.23 -10.50 8.23
N ARG A 249 -6.29 -10.47 7.28
CA ARG A 249 -6.15 -9.40 6.28
C ARG A 249 -6.77 -9.83 4.95
N LEU A 250 -7.57 -8.95 4.36
CA LEU A 250 -8.10 -9.07 3.02
C LEU A 250 -7.46 -8.06 2.07
N SER A 251 -7.13 -8.49 0.86
CA SER A 251 -6.88 -7.64 -0.29
C SER A 251 -7.95 -7.96 -1.33
N ILE A 252 -8.93 -7.07 -1.46
CA ILE A 252 -10.12 -7.35 -2.26
C ILE A 252 -9.83 -7.11 -3.74
N GLY A 253 -10.20 -8.10 -4.54
CA GLY A 253 -10.05 -8.11 -5.98
C GLY A 253 -11.24 -7.54 -6.75
N THR A 254 -11.36 -7.96 -8.01
CA THR A 254 -12.36 -7.43 -8.96
C THR A 254 -13.49 -8.42 -9.27
N GLU A 255 -13.52 -9.57 -8.64
CA GLU A 255 -14.54 -10.60 -8.78
C GLU A 255 -15.95 -10.07 -8.42
N ASP A 256 -16.97 -10.88 -8.55
CA ASP A 256 -18.29 -10.51 -8.05
C ASP A 256 -18.29 -10.47 -6.51
N ALA A 257 -18.77 -9.36 -5.94
CA ALA A 257 -18.71 -9.16 -4.50
C ALA A 257 -19.66 -10.10 -3.72
N ASP A 258 -20.74 -10.55 -4.34
CA ASP A 258 -21.67 -11.50 -3.71
C ASP A 258 -21.08 -12.90 -3.67
N ASP A 259 -20.28 -13.28 -4.69
CA ASP A 259 -19.52 -14.54 -4.68
C ASP A 259 -18.47 -14.51 -3.56
N LEU A 260 -17.73 -13.41 -3.41
CA LEU A 260 -16.74 -13.23 -2.34
C LEU A 260 -17.39 -13.27 -0.94
N ILE A 261 -18.58 -12.69 -0.79
CA ILE A 261 -19.32 -12.74 0.48
C ILE A 261 -19.77 -14.16 0.78
N ARG A 262 -20.29 -14.91 -0.21
CA ARG A 262 -20.67 -16.32 -0.02
C ARG A 262 -19.48 -17.19 0.39
N ASP A 263 -18.32 -16.94 -0.20
CA ASP A 263 -17.09 -17.65 0.16
C ASP A 263 -16.65 -17.37 1.60
N LEU A 264 -16.66 -16.10 2.02
CA LEU A 264 -16.37 -15.74 3.41
C LEU A 264 -17.41 -16.28 4.39
N ASP A 265 -18.69 -16.29 4.02
CA ASP A 265 -19.78 -16.77 4.88
C ASP A 265 -19.66 -18.26 5.19
N GLN A 266 -19.41 -19.08 4.17
CA GLN A 266 -19.22 -20.52 4.36
C GLN A 266 -17.94 -20.80 5.19
N ALA A 267 -16.84 -20.06 4.93
CA ALA A 267 -15.58 -20.23 5.64
C ALA A 267 -15.68 -19.78 7.12
N LEU A 268 -16.38 -18.66 7.40
CA LEU A 268 -16.70 -18.23 8.76
C LEU A 268 -17.58 -19.25 9.50
N SER A 269 -18.55 -19.84 8.81
CA SER A 269 -19.41 -20.89 9.40
C SER A 269 -18.61 -22.14 9.77
N ALA A 270 -17.60 -22.49 8.99
CA ALA A 270 -16.69 -23.60 9.31
C ALA A 270 -15.73 -23.27 10.48
N ALA A 271 -15.37 -21.98 10.64
CA ALA A 271 -14.38 -21.54 11.61
C ALA A 271 -14.95 -21.25 13.01
N VAL A 272 -16.14 -20.68 13.07
CA VAL A 272 -16.80 -20.19 14.31
C VAL A 272 -18.08 -21.01 14.53
N ASN A 273 -17.93 -22.19 15.09
CA ASN A 273 -19.02 -23.07 15.55
C ASN A 273 -19.09 -23.07 17.07
#